data_adddb1a7e91831d31c8d548f8cf9808f
#
_entry.id   adddb1a7e91831d31c8d548f8cf9808f
#
_cell.length_a   1.000
_cell.length_b   1.000
_cell.length_c   1.000
_cell.angle_alpha   90.00
_cell.angle_beta   90.00
_cell.angle_gamma   90.00
#
_symmetry.space_group_name_H-M   'P 1'
#
loop_
_entity.id
_entity.type
_entity.pdbx_description
1 polymer ?
#
loop_
_entity_poly.entity_id
_entity_poly.type
_entity_poly.pdbx_seq_one_letter_code
_entity_poly.pdbx_strand_id
1 'polypeptide(L)'
;MAELILEAFMAQLMSSSCITAQNVLELRKNVFDDGVMTRGEAQMLLNLDRTCADKCPEWTPFLNEAIADYIVNQERPSGYISQDNAVWLQNTLAVDNSETAIGVLVHVLDRAKSAPDSLSAFGLSVVARHVLSNDAKEPVITKADVSTLRKVLYAFSGAAGTGMTKAEVEVLFDLNDQTAETRNDPEWNDLFAKAVASYILCASGHKAPAREDALRQEKFLDGNGVNVGGFVGRMVSGGLTGLADVLRGGRSLEQAHAEHNAEFDSAQATAEIIDETEAKWVAERIGRDGKLHDNERSLLIFLKHEARAIHPALRPLLDKVA
;
A
#
# COMPACT_ATOMS: atom_id res chain seq x y z
N MET A 1 29.05 21.95 -4.75
CA MET A 1 29.48 21.92 -6.18
C MET A 1 28.68 20.89 -6.97
N ALA A 2 28.53 19.68 -6.49
CA ALA A 2 27.70 18.63 -7.17
C ALA A 2 26.23 19.08 -7.34
N GLU A 3 25.63 19.65 -6.32
CA GLU A 3 24.25 20.13 -6.32
C GLU A 3 24.02 21.22 -7.38
N LEU A 4 24.92 22.20 -7.50
CA LEU A 4 24.84 23.25 -8.53
C LEU A 4 24.99 22.70 -9.97
N ILE A 5 25.78 21.65 -10.15
CA ILE A 5 25.93 20.96 -11.44
C ILE A 5 24.65 20.22 -11.80
N LEU A 6 24.04 19.56 -10.83
CA LEU A 6 22.78 18.85 -11.01
C LEU A 6 21.63 19.83 -11.33
N GLU A 7 21.52 20.95 -10.59
CA GLU A 7 20.51 21.97 -10.86
C GLU A 7 20.65 22.55 -12.27
N ALA A 8 21.86 22.87 -12.70
CA ALA A 8 22.11 23.38 -14.05
C ALA A 8 21.76 22.35 -15.13
N PHE A 9 22.08 21.09 -14.91
CA PHE A 9 21.74 19.98 -15.82
C PHE A 9 20.22 19.77 -15.90
N MET A 10 19.53 19.78 -14.75
CA MET A 10 18.06 19.67 -14.70
C MET A 10 17.38 20.84 -15.41
N ALA A 11 17.88 22.07 -15.23
CA ALA A 11 17.36 23.26 -15.93
C ALA A 11 17.55 23.15 -17.46
N GLN A 12 18.67 22.60 -17.90
CA GLN A 12 18.92 22.34 -19.33
C GLN A 12 17.92 21.31 -19.88
N LEU A 13 17.67 20.19 -19.16
CA LEU A 13 16.70 19.18 -19.58
C LEU A 13 15.29 19.76 -19.66
N MET A 14 14.86 20.56 -18.67
CA MET A 14 13.57 21.24 -18.69
C MET A 14 13.43 22.16 -19.92
N SER A 15 14.51 22.85 -20.32
CA SER A 15 14.49 23.74 -21.50
C SER A 15 14.41 22.96 -22.81
N SER A 16 14.97 21.76 -22.88
CA SER A 16 14.93 20.90 -24.08
C SER A 16 13.60 20.18 -24.27
N SER A 17 12.80 20.05 -23.20
CA SER A 17 11.54 19.28 -23.14
C SER A 17 11.66 17.82 -23.61
N CYS A 18 12.87 17.27 -23.64
CA CYS A 18 13.18 15.92 -24.10
C CYS A 18 14.17 15.23 -23.16
N ILE A 19 13.88 13.98 -22.79
CA ILE A 19 14.75 13.13 -21.96
C ILE A 19 15.23 11.94 -22.79
N THR A 20 16.55 11.88 -23.02
CA THR A 20 17.20 10.80 -23.75
C THR A 20 17.76 9.73 -22.81
N ALA A 21 18.06 8.53 -23.34
CA ALA A 21 18.72 7.49 -22.58
C ALA A 21 20.09 7.92 -22.01
N GLN A 22 20.81 8.79 -22.74
CA GLN A 22 22.07 9.37 -22.25
C GLN A 22 21.84 10.28 -21.04
N ASN A 23 20.77 11.07 -21.04
CA ASN A 23 20.40 11.91 -19.90
C ASN A 23 20.07 11.05 -18.66
N VAL A 24 19.38 9.92 -18.82
CA VAL A 24 19.10 8.99 -17.73
C VAL A 24 20.39 8.42 -17.14
N LEU A 25 21.37 8.06 -17.99
CA LEU A 25 22.67 7.59 -17.53
C LEU A 25 23.44 8.65 -16.74
N GLU A 26 23.37 9.91 -17.18
CA GLU A 26 24.00 11.05 -16.49
C GLU A 26 23.32 11.34 -15.16
N LEU A 27 21.96 11.29 -15.10
CA LEU A 27 21.21 11.43 -13.86
C LEU A 27 21.56 10.31 -12.87
N ARG A 28 21.65 9.05 -13.30
CA ARG A 28 22.08 7.94 -12.45
C ARG A 28 23.44 8.20 -11.83
N LYS A 29 24.39 8.72 -12.60
CA LYS A 29 25.72 9.05 -12.14
C LYS A 29 25.74 10.18 -11.12
N ASN A 30 24.92 11.21 -11.33
CA ASN A 30 24.98 12.44 -10.53
C ASN A 30 24.03 12.42 -9.32
N VAL A 31 22.92 11.71 -9.42
CA VAL A 31 21.90 11.61 -8.34
C VAL A 31 22.25 10.46 -7.38
N PHE A 32 22.87 9.41 -7.87
CA PHE A 32 23.22 8.22 -7.08
C PHE A 32 24.74 8.03 -6.88
N ASP A 33 25.56 9.06 -7.16
CA ASP A 33 27.01 8.97 -7.00
C ASP A 33 27.42 8.69 -5.54
N ASP A 34 26.70 9.29 -4.59
CA ASP A 34 26.85 9.06 -3.15
C ASP A 34 25.82 8.08 -2.56
N GLY A 35 24.90 7.57 -3.38
CA GLY A 35 23.82 6.66 -2.96
C GLY A 35 22.74 7.31 -2.11
N VAL A 36 22.72 8.65 -2.02
CA VAL A 36 21.73 9.39 -1.21
C VAL A 36 21.02 10.43 -2.07
N MET A 37 19.69 10.40 -2.06
CA MET A 37 18.83 11.40 -2.71
C MET A 37 18.20 12.33 -1.67
N THR A 38 18.23 13.62 -1.94
CA THR A 38 17.52 14.62 -1.13
C THR A 38 16.06 14.78 -1.60
N ARG A 39 15.21 15.34 -0.75
CA ARG A 39 13.83 15.69 -1.13
C ARG A 39 13.78 16.71 -2.28
N GLY A 40 14.76 17.60 -2.34
CA GLY A 40 14.88 18.58 -3.43
C GLY A 40 15.13 17.90 -4.78
N GLU A 41 16.04 16.93 -4.81
CA GLU A 41 16.36 16.14 -6.01
C GLU A 41 15.17 15.29 -6.46
N ALA A 42 14.50 14.61 -5.51
CA ALA A 42 13.27 13.88 -5.79
C ALA A 42 12.18 14.77 -6.39
N GLN A 43 12.00 15.99 -5.85
CA GLN A 43 11.07 16.97 -6.37
C GLN A 43 11.46 17.45 -7.78
N MET A 44 12.75 17.65 -8.03
CA MET A 44 13.25 18.04 -9.36
C MET A 44 12.97 16.93 -10.40
N LEU A 45 13.19 15.66 -10.07
CA LEU A 45 12.88 14.54 -10.96
C LEU A 45 11.39 14.49 -11.32
N LEU A 46 10.51 14.63 -10.33
CA LEU A 46 9.06 14.66 -10.56
C LEU A 46 8.62 15.88 -11.39
N ASN A 47 9.26 17.04 -11.18
CA ASN A 47 9.01 18.24 -11.99
C ASN A 47 9.50 18.06 -13.43
N LEU A 48 10.66 17.42 -13.61
CA LEU A 48 11.20 17.10 -14.94
C LEU A 48 10.25 16.18 -15.72
N ASP A 49 9.71 15.15 -15.04
CA ASP A 49 8.71 14.26 -15.63
C ASP A 49 7.49 15.01 -16.18
N ARG A 50 6.97 15.97 -15.41
CA ARG A 50 5.80 16.76 -15.80
C ARG A 50 6.09 17.72 -16.94
N THR A 51 7.32 18.27 -16.97
CA THR A 51 7.68 19.33 -17.93
C THR A 51 8.08 18.77 -19.29
N CYS A 52 8.75 17.61 -19.31
CA CYS A 52 9.23 17.00 -20.54
C CYS A 52 8.13 16.13 -21.17
N ALA A 53 7.74 16.50 -22.39
CA ALA A 53 6.74 15.76 -23.14
C ALA A 53 7.32 14.51 -23.81
N ASP A 54 8.58 14.56 -24.26
CA ASP A 54 9.26 13.45 -24.94
C ASP A 54 10.23 12.77 -23.99
N LYS A 55 10.02 11.48 -23.75
CA LYS A 55 10.78 10.70 -22.77
C LYS A 55 11.18 9.35 -23.35
N CYS A 56 12.46 9.00 -23.19
CA CYS A 56 12.92 7.67 -23.58
C CYS A 56 12.31 6.56 -22.69
N PRO A 57 12.24 5.32 -23.17
CA PRO A 57 11.67 4.19 -22.40
C PRO A 57 12.36 3.93 -21.05
N GLU A 58 13.62 4.30 -20.90
CA GLU A 58 14.42 4.11 -19.69
C GLU A 58 14.03 5.09 -18.58
N TRP A 59 13.34 6.18 -18.91
CA TRP A 59 13.00 7.24 -17.96
C TRP A 59 12.04 6.77 -16.84
N THR A 60 10.90 6.19 -17.21
CA THR A 60 9.89 5.76 -16.23
C THR A 60 10.43 4.72 -15.23
N PRO A 61 11.15 3.67 -15.64
CA PRO A 61 11.79 2.76 -14.69
C PRO A 61 12.78 3.47 -13.76
N PHE A 62 13.59 4.38 -14.29
CA PHE A 62 14.56 5.15 -13.50
C PHE A 62 13.85 6.02 -12.44
N LEU A 63 12.83 6.78 -12.85
CA LEU A 63 12.09 7.65 -11.93
C LEU A 63 11.41 6.85 -10.82
N ASN A 64 10.74 5.75 -11.17
CA ASN A 64 10.07 4.88 -10.21
C ASN A 64 11.06 4.32 -9.18
N GLU A 65 12.22 3.84 -9.64
CA GLU A 65 13.29 3.33 -8.78
C GLU A 65 13.83 4.42 -7.85
N ALA A 66 14.15 5.59 -8.40
CA ALA A 66 14.74 6.70 -7.68
C ALA A 66 13.83 7.22 -6.56
N ILE A 67 12.55 7.46 -6.86
CA ILE A 67 11.59 7.94 -5.88
C ILE A 67 11.29 6.87 -4.81
N ALA A 68 11.16 5.60 -5.22
CA ALA A 68 10.94 4.53 -4.27
C ALA A 68 12.15 4.33 -3.34
N ASP A 69 13.37 4.41 -3.86
CA ASP A 69 14.57 4.31 -3.05
C ASP A 69 14.65 5.44 -2.03
N TYR A 70 14.43 6.69 -2.46
CA TYR A 70 14.39 7.85 -1.57
C TYR A 70 13.39 7.67 -0.43
N ILE A 71 12.13 7.33 -0.73
CA ILE A 71 11.06 7.30 0.27
C ILE A 71 11.15 6.08 1.19
N VAL A 72 11.55 4.91 0.64
CA VAL A 72 11.45 3.63 1.35
C VAL A 72 12.76 3.25 2.03
N ASN A 73 13.92 3.52 1.40
CA ASN A 73 15.18 2.98 1.86
C ASN A 73 16.07 4.01 2.56
N GLN A 74 16.01 5.29 2.15
CA GLN A 74 16.93 6.30 2.66
C GLN A 74 16.50 6.92 3.98
N GLU A 75 15.22 6.90 4.32
CA GLU A 75 14.76 7.23 5.67
C GLU A 75 14.81 6.00 6.59
N ARG A 76 15.09 6.24 7.86
CA ARG A 76 15.11 5.17 8.86
C ARG A 76 13.81 5.09 9.66
N PRO A 77 13.34 3.88 10.00
CA PRO A 77 13.88 2.58 9.61
C PRO A 77 13.57 2.27 8.14
N SER A 78 14.52 1.64 7.45
CA SER A 78 14.34 1.25 6.04
C SER A 78 13.13 0.36 5.85
N GLY A 79 12.34 0.67 4.83
CA GLY A 79 11.08 0.00 4.55
C GLY A 79 9.85 0.64 5.20
N TYR A 80 10.02 1.66 6.06
CA TYR A 80 8.93 2.33 6.76
C TYR A 80 8.72 3.74 6.20
N ILE A 81 7.60 3.95 5.53
CA ILE A 81 7.26 5.28 5.03
C ILE A 81 6.75 6.15 6.18
N SER A 82 7.42 7.29 6.41
CA SER A 82 6.97 8.27 7.41
C SER A 82 5.70 8.98 6.96
N GLN A 83 4.92 9.50 7.91
CA GLN A 83 3.76 10.32 7.61
C GLN A 83 4.13 11.56 6.78
N ASP A 84 5.30 12.16 7.07
CA ASP A 84 5.79 13.35 6.35
C ASP A 84 6.11 13.03 4.88
N ASN A 85 6.73 11.88 4.60
CA ASN A 85 7.00 11.44 3.24
C ASN A 85 5.73 11.06 2.50
N ALA A 86 4.78 10.40 3.18
CA ALA A 86 3.48 10.09 2.59
C ALA A 86 2.73 11.37 2.20
N VAL A 87 2.63 12.35 3.10
CA VAL A 87 1.98 13.64 2.84
C VAL A 87 2.70 14.41 1.72
N TRP A 88 4.05 14.43 1.73
CA TRP A 88 4.80 15.06 0.65
C TRP A 88 4.51 14.43 -0.71
N LEU A 89 4.53 13.10 -0.80
CA LEU A 89 4.25 12.39 -2.06
C LEU A 89 2.81 12.61 -2.52
N GLN A 90 1.84 12.54 -1.60
CA GLN A 90 0.43 12.84 -1.88
C GLN A 90 0.26 14.26 -2.44
N ASN A 91 0.84 15.26 -1.80
CA ASN A 91 0.77 16.64 -2.26
C ASN A 91 1.44 16.83 -3.62
N THR A 92 2.58 16.18 -3.83
CA THR A 92 3.33 16.27 -5.08
C THR A 92 2.57 15.63 -6.23
N LEU A 93 1.87 14.52 -6.01
CA LEU A 93 1.08 13.80 -7.02
C LEU A 93 -0.42 14.13 -6.98
N ALA A 94 -0.84 15.13 -6.21
CA ALA A 94 -2.27 15.40 -5.95
C ALA A 94 -3.11 15.62 -7.21
N VAL A 95 -2.54 16.26 -8.22
CA VAL A 95 -3.21 16.58 -9.50
C VAL A 95 -2.72 15.72 -10.67
N ASP A 96 -1.82 14.79 -10.40
CA ASP A 96 -1.21 13.93 -11.40
C ASP A 96 -1.93 12.57 -11.41
N ASN A 97 -2.49 12.19 -12.54
CA ASN A 97 -3.13 10.90 -12.78
C ASN A 97 -2.47 10.16 -13.96
N SER A 98 -1.24 10.53 -14.30
CA SER A 98 -0.46 9.89 -15.37
C SER A 98 -0.08 8.45 -15.00
N GLU A 99 0.22 7.64 -16.02
CA GLU A 99 0.78 6.30 -15.81
C GLU A 99 2.10 6.33 -15.03
N THR A 100 2.89 7.40 -15.17
CA THR A 100 4.14 7.58 -14.42
C THR A 100 3.85 7.79 -12.94
N ALA A 101 2.89 8.65 -12.57
CA ALA A 101 2.49 8.86 -11.18
C ALA A 101 1.98 7.56 -10.54
N ILE A 102 1.17 6.78 -11.27
CA ILE A 102 0.71 5.45 -10.85
C ILE A 102 1.92 4.52 -10.66
N GLY A 103 2.85 4.49 -11.62
CA GLY A 103 4.08 3.68 -11.55
C GLY A 103 4.92 3.99 -10.31
N VAL A 104 5.13 5.27 -9.99
CA VAL A 104 5.81 5.71 -8.76
C VAL A 104 5.11 5.18 -7.52
N LEU A 105 3.79 5.37 -7.41
CA LEU A 105 3.02 4.90 -6.24
C LEU A 105 3.06 3.39 -6.07
N VAL A 106 2.92 2.63 -7.16
CA VAL A 106 3.03 1.16 -7.15
C VAL A 106 4.41 0.73 -6.64
N HIS A 107 5.50 1.34 -7.16
CA HIS A 107 6.86 0.99 -6.74
C HIS A 107 7.15 1.34 -5.28
N VAL A 108 6.66 2.48 -4.82
CA VAL A 108 6.79 2.91 -3.42
C VAL A 108 6.07 1.95 -2.49
N LEU A 109 4.81 1.61 -2.79
CA LEU A 109 3.99 0.71 -1.97
C LEU A 109 4.51 -0.74 -1.99
N ASP A 110 4.94 -1.24 -3.14
CA ASP A 110 5.46 -2.61 -3.30
C ASP A 110 6.75 -2.85 -2.49
N ARG A 111 7.60 -1.83 -2.36
CA ARG A 111 8.86 -1.93 -1.60
C ARG A 111 8.71 -1.61 -0.12
N ALA A 112 7.61 -1.00 0.29
CA ALA A 112 7.38 -0.63 1.67
C ALA A 112 7.00 -1.84 2.52
N LYS A 113 7.63 -1.97 3.70
CA LYS A 113 7.21 -2.89 4.76
C LYS A 113 6.02 -2.33 5.55
N SER A 114 5.94 -1.01 5.62
CA SER A 114 4.87 -0.29 6.30
C SER A 114 4.69 1.09 5.69
N ALA A 115 3.45 1.49 5.44
CA ALA A 115 3.09 2.82 4.99
C ALA A 115 1.83 3.29 5.72
N PRO A 116 1.59 4.61 5.83
CA PRO A 116 0.32 5.13 6.30
C PRO A 116 -0.84 4.68 5.39
N ASP A 117 -1.97 4.27 5.98
CA ASP A 117 -3.17 3.84 5.25
C ASP A 117 -3.66 4.89 4.23
N SER A 118 -3.43 6.17 4.53
CA SER A 118 -3.75 7.27 3.62
C SER A 118 -3.00 7.22 2.30
N LEU A 119 -1.81 6.61 2.25
CA LEU A 119 -1.00 6.56 1.03
C LEU A 119 -1.52 5.50 0.06
N SER A 120 -1.94 4.32 0.53
CA SER A 120 -2.54 3.29 -0.32
C SER A 120 -3.90 3.72 -0.86
N ALA A 121 -4.76 4.29 -0.01
CA ALA A 121 -6.02 4.88 -0.45
C ALA A 121 -5.82 6.01 -1.48
N PHE A 122 -4.79 6.85 -1.29
CA PHE A 122 -4.40 7.86 -2.27
C PHE A 122 -3.97 7.22 -3.59
N GLY A 123 -3.13 6.17 -3.55
CA GLY A 123 -2.72 5.42 -4.75
C GLY A 123 -3.91 4.91 -5.55
N LEU A 124 -4.90 4.31 -4.89
CA LEU A 124 -6.15 3.90 -5.53
C LEU A 124 -6.93 5.07 -6.11
N SER A 125 -6.97 6.21 -5.41
CA SER A 125 -7.66 7.40 -5.91
C SER A 125 -7.00 7.99 -7.16
N VAL A 126 -5.67 7.87 -7.30
CA VAL A 126 -4.97 8.27 -8.53
C VAL A 126 -5.35 7.37 -9.70
N VAL A 127 -5.40 6.04 -9.49
CA VAL A 127 -5.85 5.10 -10.52
C VAL A 127 -7.30 5.34 -10.88
N ALA A 128 -8.18 5.55 -9.91
CA ALA A 128 -9.59 5.87 -10.16
C ALA A 128 -9.75 7.13 -11.02
N ARG A 129 -9.02 8.21 -10.70
CA ARG A 129 -9.00 9.44 -11.52
C ARG A 129 -8.48 9.19 -12.93
N HIS A 130 -7.45 8.36 -13.09
CA HIS A 130 -6.94 7.98 -14.41
C HIS A 130 -8.03 7.29 -15.23
N VAL A 131 -8.69 6.27 -14.69
CA VAL A 131 -9.82 5.58 -15.34
C VAL A 131 -10.92 6.55 -15.75
N LEU A 132 -11.34 7.42 -14.82
CA LEU A 132 -12.43 8.38 -15.05
C LEU A 132 -12.06 9.49 -16.05
N SER A 133 -10.77 9.77 -16.24
CA SER A 133 -10.29 10.80 -17.19
C SER A 133 -10.17 10.29 -18.62
N ASN A 134 -10.06 8.98 -18.84
CA ASN A 134 -9.87 8.38 -20.17
C ASN A 134 -11.08 8.57 -21.09
N ASP A 135 -12.30 8.54 -20.52
CA ASP A 135 -13.52 8.97 -21.20
C ASP A 135 -14.46 9.65 -20.20
N ALA A 136 -14.48 10.98 -20.22
CA ALA A 136 -15.26 11.77 -19.27
C ALA A 136 -16.78 11.61 -19.40
N LYS A 137 -17.29 11.05 -20.50
CA LYS A 137 -18.73 10.84 -20.71
C LYS A 137 -19.22 9.48 -20.28
N GLU A 138 -18.44 8.44 -20.56
CA GLU A 138 -18.77 7.05 -20.24
C GLU A 138 -17.49 6.33 -19.79
N PRO A 139 -17.01 6.59 -18.58
CA PRO A 139 -15.77 5.97 -18.08
C PRO A 139 -15.99 4.46 -17.96
N VAL A 140 -15.09 3.69 -18.55
CA VAL A 140 -15.13 2.22 -18.56
C VAL A 140 -13.87 1.69 -17.90
N ILE A 141 -14.04 0.76 -16.98
CA ILE A 141 -12.91 0.03 -16.38
C ILE A 141 -12.47 -1.06 -17.33
N THR A 142 -11.28 -0.91 -17.90
CA THR A 142 -10.68 -1.88 -18.81
C THR A 142 -9.94 -2.98 -18.04
N LYS A 143 -9.57 -4.05 -18.75
CA LYS A 143 -8.71 -5.11 -18.18
C LYS A 143 -7.36 -4.58 -17.69
N ALA A 144 -6.78 -3.59 -18.35
CA ALA A 144 -5.54 -2.95 -17.94
C ALA A 144 -5.72 -2.20 -16.61
N ASP A 145 -6.85 -1.49 -16.47
CA ASP A 145 -7.20 -0.78 -15.22
C ASP A 145 -7.40 -1.76 -14.07
N VAL A 146 -8.12 -2.87 -14.29
CA VAL A 146 -8.28 -3.93 -13.28
C VAL A 146 -6.92 -4.49 -12.84
N SER A 147 -6.01 -4.72 -13.80
CA SER A 147 -4.64 -5.18 -13.49
C SER A 147 -3.87 -4.14 -12.65
N THR A 148 -4.02 -2.86 -12.95
CA THR A 148 -3.37 -1.76 -12.23
C THR A 148 -3.96 -1.57 -10.83
N LEU A 149 -5.29 -1.57 -10.70
CA LEU A 149 -5.99 -1.55 -9.41
C LEU A 149 -5.55 -2.72 -8.54
N ARG A 150 -5.48 -3.93 -9.12
CA ARG A 150 -4.99 -5.12 -8.41
C ARG A 150 -3.56 -4.95 -7.93
N LYS A 151 -2.66 -4.39 -8.73
CA LYS A 151 -1.28 -4.12 -8.32
C LYS A 151 -1.21 -3.13 -7.14
N VAL A 152 -1.96 -2.04 -7.19
CA VAL A 152 -2.00 -1.06 -6.08
C VAL A 152 -2.58 -1.68 -4.82
N LEU A 153 -3.70 -2.40 -4.91
CA LEU A 153 -4.35 -3.08 -3.77
C LEU A 153 -3.43 -4.10 -3.09
N TYR A 154 -2.66 -4.85 -3.88
CA TYR A 154 -1.83 -5.93 -3.35
C TYR A 154 -0.35 -5.56 -3.23
N ALA A 155 0.11 -4.43 -3.76
CA ALA A 155 1.48 -3.95 -3.57
C ALA A 155 1.80 -3.78 -2.07
N PHE A 156 0.84 -3.32 -1.29
CA PHE A 156 0.98 -3.11 0.14
C PHE A 156 0.72 -4.36 1.01
N SER A 157 0.01 -5.36 0.48
CA SER A 157 -0.31 -6.59 1.22
C SER A 157 0.87 -7.58 1.34
N GLY A 158 2.04 -7.24 0.76
CA GLY A 158 3.15 -8.19 0.58
C GLY A 158 3.79 -8.74 1.85
N ALA A 159 3.95 -8.01 2.94
CA ALA A 159 4.60 -8.54 4.14
C ALA A 159 3.91 -8.18 5.46
N ALA A 160 3.00 -7.24 5.47
CA ALA A 160 2.50 -6.65 6.71
C ALA A 160 0.98 -6.49 6.83
N GLY A 161 0.21 -6.70 5.77
CA GLY A 161 -1.23 -6.50 5.86
C GLY A 161 -2.02 -7.27 4.81
N THR A 162 -2.82 -8.21 5.24
CA THR A 162 -3.71 -8.98 4.38
C THR A 162 -5.11 -8.36 4.28
N GLY A 163 -5.39 -7.32 5.06
CA GLY A 163 -6.70 -6.67 5.11
C GLY A 163 -6.72 -5.33 4.37
N MET A 164 -7.79 -5.10 3.62
CA MET A 164 -8.09 -3.80 3.04
C MET A 164 -8.47 -2.80 4.14
N THR A 165 -8.14 -1.52 3.95
CA THR A 165 -8.60 -0.45 4.83
C THR A 165 -9.96 0.08 4.40
N LYS A 166 -10.70 0.69 5.33
CA LYS A 166 -11.98 1.34 5.00
C LYS A 166 -11.81 2.41 3.92
N ALA A 167 -10.73 3.19 3.98
CA ALA A 167 -10.46 4.24 3.01
C ALA A 167 -10.25 3.70 1.59
N GLU A 168 -9.57 2.57 1.46
CA GLU A 168 -9.38 1.90 0.15
C GLU A 168 -10.71 1.39 -0.40
N VAL A 169 -11.52 0.78 0.45
CA VAL A 169 -12.82 0.23 0.02
C VAL A 169 -13.80 1.35 -0.36
N GLU A 170 -13.77 2.49 0.31
CA GLU A 170 -14.56 3.66 -0.08
C GLU A 170 -14.19 4.16 -1.48
N VAL A 171 -12.89 4.18 -1.83
CA VAL A 171 -12.46 4.53 -3.20
C VAL A 171 -12.99 3.53 -4.22
N LEU A 172 -12.98 2.23 -3.90
CA LEU A 172 -13.52 1.21 -4.81
C LEU A 172 -15.03 1.35 -5.01
N PHE A 173 -15.79 1.64 -3.96
CA PHE A 173 -17.22 1.93 -4.08
C PHE A 173 -17.47 3.18 -4.92
N ASP A 174 -16.73 4.27 -4.69
CA ASP A 174 -16.91 5.49 -5.45
C ASP A 174 -16.59 5.31 -6.95
N LEU A 175 -15.56 4.51 -7.27
CA LEU A 175 -15.25 4.13 -8.65
C LEU A 175 -16.35 3.25 -9.26
N ASN A 176 -16.86 2.29 -8.48
CA ASN A 176 -17.96 1.43 -8.90
C ASN A 176 -19.22 2.24 -9.21
N ASP A 177 -19.62 3.16 -8.32
CA ASP A 177 -20.79 4.01 -8.50
C ASP A 177 -20.67 4.87 -9.78
N GLN A 178 -19.48 5.39 -10.09
CA GLN A 178 -19.25 6.23 -11.26
C GLN A 178 -19.17 5.46 -12.57
N THR A 179 -18.95 4.15 -12.53
CA THR A 179 -18.82 3.29 -13.71
C THR A 179 -19.93 2.22 -13.80
N ALA A 180 -20.93 2.28 -12.91
CA ALA A 180 -21.94 1.24 -12.77
C ALA A 180 -22.84 1.05 -14.00
N GLU A 181 -23.10 2.11 -14.76
CA GLU A 181 -23.96 2.08 -15.96
C GLU A 181 -23.16 1.74 -17.24
N THR A 182 -21.83 1.55 -17.14
CA THR A 182 -20.97 1.26 -18.29
C THR A 182 -20.58 -0.21 -18.35
N ARG A 183 -20.12 -0.65 -19.53
CA ARG A 183 -19.74 -2.04 -19.73
C ARG A 183 -18.27 -2.26 -19.30
N ASN A 184 -18.07 -2.40 -18.01
CA ASN A 184 -16.77 -2.70 -17.42
C ASN A 184 -16.26 -4.10 -17.79
N ASP A 185 -14.93 -4.31 -17.65
CA ASP A 185 -14.34 -5.63 -17.80
C ASP A 185 -14.91 -6.59 -16.73
N PRO A 186 -15.27 -7.84 -17.08
CA PRO A 186 -15.84 -8.81 -16.12
C PRO A 186 -14.95 -9.12 -14.91
N GLU A 187 -13.62 -8.98 -15.04
CA GLU A 187 -12.69 -9.17 -13.92
C GLU A 187 -12.85 -8.09 -12.84
N TRP A 188 -13.49 -6.95 -13.17
CA TRP A 188 -13.80 -5.90 -12.19
C TRP A 188 -14.79 -6.38 -11.12
N ASN A 189 -15.82 -7.13 -11.51
CA ASN A 189 -16.78 -7.69 -10.55
C ASN A 189 -16.09 -8.56 -9.51
N ASP A 190 -15.17 -9.41 -9.95
CA ASP A 190 -14.43 -10.33 -9.08
C ASP A 190 -13.46 -9.55 -8.15
N LEU A 191 -12.72 -8.59 -8.71
CA LEU A 191 -11.80 -7.76 -7.93
C LEU A 191 -12.54 -6.94 -6.86
N PHE A 192 -13.61 -6.26 -7.26
CA PHE A 192 -14.43 -5.44 -6.36
C PHE A 192 -15.01 -6.28 -5.22
N ALA A 193 -15.70 -7.37 -5.54
CA ALA A 193 -16.33 -8.23 -4.53
C ALA A 193 -15.31 -8.78 -3.54
N LYS A 194 -14.16 -9.28 -4.01
CA LYS A 194 -13.11 -9.84 -3.16
C LYS A 194 -12.40 -8.79 -2.31
N ALA A 195 -12.12 -7.62 -2.87
CA ALA A 195 -11.47 -6.54 -2.13
C ALA A 195 -12.36 -6.02 -0.99
N VAL A 196 -13.64 -5.75 -1.28
CA VAL A 196 -14.60 -5.31 -0.26
C VAL A 196 -14.84 -6.40 0.78
N ALA A 197 -15.00 -7.65 0.36
CA ALA A 197 -15.17 -8.77 1.28
C ALA A 197 -13.92 -8.99 2.16
N SER A 198 -12.72 -8.78 1.62
CA SER A 198 -11.48 -8.84 2.40
C SER A 198 -11.46 -7.81 3.54
N TYR A 199 -11.98 -6.60 3.31
CA TYR A 199 -12.13 -5.60 4.39
C TYR A 199 -13.10 -6.08 5.48
N ILE A 200 -14.23 -6.65 5.08
CA ILE A 200 -15.31 -7.04 6.00
C ILE A 200 -14.96 -8.32 6.77
N LEU A 201 -14.35 -9.31 6.11
CA LEU A 201 -14.17 -10.67 6.65
C LEU A 201 -12.74 -10.98 7.10
N CYS A 202 -11.76 -10.10 6.89
CA CYS A 202 -10.38 -10.37 7.32
C CYS A 202 -10.05 -9.73 8.65
N ALA A 203 -9.74 -10.57 9.64
CA ALA A 203 -8.93 -10.12 10.77
C ALA A 203 -7.52 -9.81 10.27
N SER A 204 -7.04 -8.60 10.44
CA SER A 204 -5.67 -8.21 10.10
C SER A 204 -4.68 -9.00 10.97
N GLY A 205 -4.19 -10.13 10.46
CA GLY A 205 -3.39 -11.09 11.26
C GLY A 205 -1.94 -10.71 11.47
N HIS A 206 -1.36 -9.86 10.65
CA HIS A 206 0.03 -9.46 10.77
C HIS A 206 0.17 -7.94 10.69
N LYS A 207 0.64 -7.33 11.78
CA LYS A 207 1.06 -5.92 11.79
C LYS A 207 2.58 -5.88 11.75
N ALA A 208 3.14 -5.08 10.84
CA ALA A 208 4.56 -4.78 10.91
C ALA A 208 4.89 -4.23 12.32
N PRO A 209 6.09 -4.51 12.85
CA PRO A 209 6.53 -3.91 14.11
C PRO A 209 6.35 -2.39 14.10
N ALA A 210 6.02 -1.80 15.24
CA ALA A 210 5.91 -0.36 15.33
C ALA A 210 7.22 0.31 14.89
N ARG A 211 7.12 1.50 14.28
CA ARG A 211 8.28 2.24 13.75
C ARG A 211 9.38 2.42 14.79
N GLU A 212 9.00 2.65 16.05
CA GLU A 212 9.92 2.80 17.19
C GLU A 212 10.68 1.51 17.48
N ASP A 213 10.04 0.37 17.35
CA ASP A 213 10.67 -0.95 17.57
C ASP A 213 11.60 -1.29 16.39
N ALA A 214 11.20 -1.00 15.17
CA ALA A 214 12.04 -1.15 14.00
C ALA A 214 13.29 -0.24 14.06
N LEU A 215 13.14 1.02 14.46
CA LEU A 215 14.27 1.94 14.71
C LEU A 215 15.21 1.44 15.81
N ARG A 216 14.64 0.84 16.86
CA ARG A 216 15.45 0.25 17.95
C ARG A 216 16.26 -0.94 17.45
N GLN A 217 15.67 -1.78 16.60
CA GLN A 217 16.35 -2.92 15.98
C GLN A 217 17.45 -2.48 15.03
N GLU A 218 17.21 -1.49 14.16
CA GLU A 218 18.25 -0.94 13.27
C GLU A 218 19.41 -0.33 14.04
N LYS A 219 19.13 0.51 15.04
CA LYS A 219 20.19 1.08 15.91
C LYS A 219 21.00 0.02 16.64
N PHE A 220 20.36 -1.10 17.02
CA PHE A 220 21.06 -2.23 17.60
C PHE A 220 21.99 -2.92 16.59
N LEU A 221 21.58 -3.04 15.35
CA LEU A 221 22.41 -3.62 14.28
C LEU A 221 23.55 -2.68 13.85
N ASP A 222 23.30 -1.38 13.73
CA ASP A 222 24.29 -0.36 13.36
C ASP A 222 25.32 -0.10 14.50
N GLY A 223 24.92 -0.25 15.75
CA GLY A 223 25.76 -0.06 16.94
C GLY A 223 26.80 -1.16 17.15
N ASN A 224 26.86 -2.15 16.27
CA ASN A 224 27.72 -3.31 16.39
C ASN A 224 29.06 -3.13 15.62
N GLY A 225 29.90 -2.35 16.26
CA GLY A 225 31.13 -3.00 16.72
C GLY A 225 30.74 -4.01 17.83
N VAL A 226 30.56 -5.30 17.45
CA VAL A 226 30.07 -6.35 18.33
C VAL A 226 30.95 -6.39 19.58
N ASN A 227 30.48 -5.80 20.67
CA ASN A 227 31.04 -6.07 21.98
C ASN A 227 30.53 -7.45 22.41
N VAL A 228 31.08 -8.48 21.76
CA VAL A 228 30.76 -9.90 22.02
C VAL A 228 30.95 -10.20 23.50
N GLY A 229 31.93 -9.57 24.16
CA GLY A 229 32.15 -9.70 25.59
C GLY A 229 31.02 -9.13 26.45
N GLY A 230 30.47 -7.98 26.08
CA GLY A 230 29.32 -7.39 26.76
C GLY A 230 28.00 -8.10 26.49
N PHE A 231 27.84 -8.71 25.32
CA PHE A 231 26.67 -9.54 24.99
C PHE A 231 26.71 -10.88 25.74
N VAL A 232 27.85 -11.58 25.71
CA VAL A 232 28.05 -12.84 26.46
C VAL A 232 27.98 -12.56 27.96
N GLY A 233 28.52 -11.45 28.46
CA GLY A 233 28.42 -11.07 29.86
C GLY A 233 26.98 -10.81 30.32
N ARG A 234 26.14 -10.17 29.50
CA ARG A 234 24.69 -10.00 29.79
C ARG A 234 23.89 -11.29 29.62
N MET A 235 24.29 -12.13 28.68
CA MET A 235 23.68 -13.46 28.50
C MET A 235 23.99 -14.38 29.66
N VAL A 236 25.21 -14.27 30.24
CA VAL A 236 25.62 -15.06 31.43
C VAL A 236 25.06 -14.46 32.70
N SER A 237 25.01 -13.12 32.85
CA SER A 237 24.49 -12.48 34.08
C SER A 237 22.96 -12.35 34.13
N GLY A 238 22.27 -12.27 32.96
CA GLY A 238 20.81 -12.28 32.88
C GLY A 238 20.20 -13.61 32.48
N GLY A 239 20.99 -14.48 31.82
CA GLY A 239 20.50 -15.71 31.22
C GLY A 239 20.35 -16.89 32.15
N LEU A 240 21.11 -16.94 33.27
CA LEU A 240 20.95 -18.03 34.23
C LEU A 240 19.69 -17.90 35.10
N THR A 241 19.24 -16.67 35.38
CA THR A 241 17.95 -16.46 36.04
C THR A 241 16.76 -16.62 35.07
N GLY A 242 16.88 -16.13 33.83
CA GLY A 242 15.86 -16.34 32.80
C GLY A 242 15.72 -17.81 32.37
N LEU A 243 16.84 -18.53 32.22
CA LEU A 243 16.81 -19.98 31.93
C LEU A 243 16.28 -20.79 33.12
N ALA A 244 16.57 -20.35 34.36
CA ALA A 244 16.05 -20.99 35.57
C ALA A 244 14.54 -20.77 35.74
N ASP A 245 14.00 -19.62 35.32
CA ASP A 245 12.56 -19.34 35.33
C ASP A 245 11.82 -20.11 34.19
N VAL A 246 12.44 -20.24 33.03
CA VAL A 246 11.91 -21.08 31.92
C VAL A 246 11.94 -22.57 32.32
N LEU A 247 12.96 -22.99 33.05
CA LEU A 247 13.06 -24.40 33.54
C LEU A 247 12.24 -24.66 34.80
N ARG A 248 11.79 -23.65 35.55
CA ARG A 248 11.02 -23.80 36.79
C ARG A 248 9.51 -23.60 36.67
N GLY A 249 8.98 -23.31 35.54
CA GLY A 249 7.54 -23.08 35.35
C GLY A 249 7.20 -22.25 34.14
N GLY A 250 8.16 -22.06 33.28
CA GLY A 250 7.93 -21.39 32.00
C GLY A 250 6.99 -22.19 31.12
N ARG A 251 6.01 -21.52 30.53
CA ARG A 251 5.17 -22.05 29.47
C ARG A 251 6.04 -22.72 28.41
N SER A 252 5.70 -23.93 28.00
CA SER A 252 6.43 -24.56 26.91
C SER A 252 6.25 -23.72 25.64
N LEU A 253 7.25 -23.71 24.75
CA LEU A 253 7.16 -23.09 23.44
C LEU A 253 5.89 -23.57 22.70
N GLU A 254 5.52 -24.83 22.87
CA GLU A 254 4.30 -25.42 22.33
C GLU A 254 3.02 -24.80 22.88
N GLN A 255 3.00 -24.47 24.19
CA GLN A 255 1.85 -23.79 24.81
C GLN A 255 1.74 -22.33 24.33
N ALA A 256 2.86 -21.63 24.21
CA ALA A 256 2.87 -20.26 23.67
C ALA A 256 2.43 -20.23 22.20
N HIS A 257 2.85 -21.22 21.39
CA HIS A 257 2.37 -21.35 20.02
C HIS A 257 0.88 -21.77 19.95
N ALA A 258 0.43 -22.64 20.84
CA ALA A 258 -0.97 -23.06 20.87
C ALA A 258 -1.89 -21.92 21.31
N GLU A 259 -1.46 -21.09 22.30
CA GLU A 259 -2.19 -19.88 22.71
C GLU A 259 -2.24 -18.85 21.57
N HIS A 260 -1.12 -18.59 20.90
CA HIS A 260 -1.06 -17.67 19.76
C HIS A 260 -1.95 -18.15 18.61
N ASN A 261 -1.92 -19.44 18.28
CA ASN A 261 -2.79 -20.01 17.25
C ASN A 261 -4.27 -19.93 17.65
N ALA A 262 -4.60 -20.21 18.92
CA ALA A 262 -5.97 -20.09 19.41
C ALA A 262 -6.48 -18.62 19.42
N GLU A 263 -5.62 -17.65 19.75
CA GLU A 263 -5.95 -16.23 19.62
C GLU A 263 -6.17 -15.83 18.16
N PHE A 264 -5.31 -16.30 17.26
CA PHE A 264 -5.46 -16.06 15.81
C PHE A 264 -6.74 -16.69 15.26
N ASP A 265 -7.00 -17.95 15.58
CA ASP A 265 -8.21 -18.66 15.16
C ASP A 265 -9.49 -18.01 15.71
N SER A 266 -9.46 -17.50 16.96
CA SER A 266 -10.58 -16.80 17.56
C SER A 266 -10.80 -15.42 16.92
N ALA A 267 -9.72 -14.69 16.59
CA ALA A 267 -9.80 -13.41 15.90
C ALA A 267 -10.33 -13.57 14.48
N GLN A 268 -9.88 -14.60 13.76
CA GLN A 268 -10.38 -14.94 12.44
C GLN A 268 -11.85 -15.37 12.49
N ALA A 269 -12.25 -16.20 13.43
CA ALA A 269 -13.63 -16.63 13.63
C ALA A 269 -14.56 -15.44 13.95
N THR A 270 -14.05 -14.44 14.64
CA THR A 270 -14.81 -13.20 14.93
C THR A 270 -14.91 -12.30 13.70
N ALA A 271 -13.85 -12.20 12.90
CA ALA A 271 -13.84 -11.43 11.66
C ALA A 271 -14.75 -12.03 10.57
N GLU A 272 -15.01 -13.33 10.59
CA GLU A 272 -15.97 -13.97 9.69
C GLU A 272 -17.44 -13.69 10.04
N ILE A 273 -17.69 -12.92 11.13
CA ILE A 273 -19.01 -12.48 11.56
C ILE A 273 -19.21 -11.03 11.17
N ILE A 274 -20.14 -10.76 10.27
CA ILE A 274 -20.50 -9.39 9.90
C ILE A 274 -21.35 -8.78 11.03
N ASP A 275 -20.81 -7.81 11.73
CA ASP A 275 -21.46 -7.14 12.85
C ASP A 275 -22.51 -6.08 12.41
N GLU A 276 -23.15 -5.42 13.38
CA GLU A 276 -24.17 -4.40 13.10
C GLU A 276 -23.59 -3.19 12.38
N THR A 277 -22.38 -2.78 12.73
CA THR A 277 -21.71 -1.59 12.17
C THR A 277 -21.33 -1.82 10.73
N GLU A 278 -20.73 -2.97 10.44
CA GLU A 278 -20.36 -3.39 9.09
C GLU A 278 -21.58 -3.60 8.21
N ALA A 279 -22.60 -4.29 8.74
CA ALA A 279 -23.85 -4.51 8.02
C ALA A 279 -24.56 -3.21 7.65
N LYS A 280 -24.62 -2.23 8.56
CA LYS A 280 -25.18 -0.92 8.27
C LYS A 280 -24.37 -0.16 7.23
N TRP A 281 -23.05 -0.15 7.38
CA TRP A 281 -22.17 0.52 6.42
C TRP A 281 -22.29 -0.09 5.02
N VAL A 282 -22.28 -1.42 4.89
CA VAL A 282 -22.50 -2.11 3.61
C VAL A 282 -23.88 -1.76 3.03
N ALA A 283 -24.92 -1.75 3.88
CA ALA A 283 -26.28 -1.42 3.44
C ALA A 283 -26.42 0.05 2.98
N GLU A 284 -25.66 0.97 3.56
CA GLU A 284 -25.61 2.38 3.15
C GLU A 284 -24.85 2.58 1.82
N ARG A 285 -23.87 1.73 1.53
CA ARG A 285 -23.08 1.82 0.29
C ARG A 285 -23.77 1.12 -0.87
N ILE A 286 -24.27 -0.11 -0.66
CA ILE A 286 -24.94 -0.90 -1.69
C ILE A 286 -26.28 -0.29 -2.07
N GLY A 287 -26.49 -0.06 -3.36
CA GLY A 287 -27.73 0.49 -3.89
C GLY A 287 -27.98 1.94 -3.48
N ARG A 288 -26.93 2.73 -3.24
CA ARG A 288 -27.01 4.15 -2.88
C ARG A 288 -27.77 4.98 -3.89
N ASP A 289 -27.74 4.61 -5.15
CA ASP A 289 -28.50 5.20 -6.26
C ASP A 289 -29.91 4.59 -6.44
N GLY A 290 -30.32 3.66 -5.56
CA GLY A 290 -31.60 2.95 -5.59
C GLY A 290 -31.61 1.72 -6.50
N LYS A 291 -30.50 1.36 -7.14
CA LYS A 291 -30.32 0.17 -7.97
C LYS A 291 -29.36 -0.81 -7.31
N LEU A 292 -29.46 -2.07 -7.65
CA LEU A 292 -28.50 -3.10 -7.25
C LEU A 292 -27.74 -3.54 -8.52
N HIS A 293 -26.52 -3.04 -8.67
CA HIS A 293 -25.67 -3.32 -9.81
C HIS A 293 -25.01 -4.71 -9.71
N ASP A 294 -24.49 -5.23 -10.82
CA ASP A 294 -23.93 -6.59 -10.88
C ASP A 294 -22.75 -6.80 -9.92
N ASN A 295 -21.91 -5.80 -9.73
CA ASN A 295 -20.78 -5.87 -8.80
C ASN A 295 -21.24 -5.95 -7.35
N GLU A 296 -22.24 -5.15 -6.97
CA GLU A 296 -22.85 -5.17 -5.63
C GLU A 296 -23.58 -6.49 -5.38
N ARG A 297 -24.24 -7.02 -6.42
CA ARG A 297 -24.86 -8.34 -6.37
C ARG A 297 -23.81 -9.43 -6.14
N SER A 298 -22.67 -9.37 -6.85
CA SER A 298 -21.56 -10.31 -6.69
C SER A 298 -20.98 -10.25 -5.29
N LEU A 299 -20.82 -9.04 -4.73
CA LEU A 299 -20.39 -8.85 -3.35
C LEU A 299 -21.37 -9.50 -2.35
N LEU A 300 -22.66 -9.23 -2.47
CA LEU A 300 -23.66 -9.81 -1.57
C LEU A 300 -23.70 -11.35 -1.64
N ILE A 301 -23.56 -11.91 -2.84
CA ILE A 301 -23.47 -13.37 -3.02
C ILE A 301 -22.21 -13.90 -2.34
N PHE A 302 -21.06 -13.23 -2.49
CA PHE A 302 -19.81 -13.62 -1.87
C PHE A 302 -19.91 -13.59 -0.34
N LEU A 303 -20.41 -12.50 0.23
CA LEU A 303 -20.61 -12.38 1.68
C LEU A 303 -21.56 -13.46 2.22
N LYS A 304 -22.62 -13.80 1.48
CA LYS A 304 -23.56 -14.85 1.87
C LYS A 304 -22.91 -16.24 1.92
N HIS A 305 -21.92 -16.51 1.08
CA HIS A 305 -21.22 -17.78 1.03
C HIS A 305 -20.09 -17.89 2.05
N GLU A 306 -19.35 -16.80 2.29
CA GLU A 306 -18.12 -16.83 3.07
C GLU A 306 -18.32 -16.45 4.54
N ALA A 307 -19.31 -15.59 4.85
CA ALA A 307 -19.54 -15.18 6.23
C ALA A 307 -20.20 -16.29 7.06
N ARG A 308 -19.66 -16.56 8.25
CA ARG A 308 -20.27 -17.52 9.22
C ARG A 308 -21.59 -17.03 9.77
N ALA A 309 -21.71 -15.73 10.00
CA ALA A 309 -22.93 -15.09 10.45
C ALA A 309 -23.03 -13.68 9.90
N ILE A 310 -24.22 -13.27 9.54
CA ILE A 310 -24.48 -11.93 8.99
C ILE A 310 -25.57 -11.26 9.84
N HIS A 311 -25.29 -10.04 10.31
CA HIS A 311 -26.25 -9.28 11.09
C HIS A 311 -27.56 -9.06 10.31
N PRO A 312 -28.73 -9.14 10.97
CA PRO A 312 -30.04 -9.06 10.31
C PRO A 312 -30.30 -7.78 9.51
N ALA A 313 -29.57 -6.70 9.77
CA ALA A 313 -29.66 -5.44 9.02
C ALA A 313 -29.37 -5.60 7.54
N LEU A 314 -28.57 -6.60 7.14
CA LEU A 314 -28.21 -6.87 5.74
C LEU A 314 -29.23 -7.78 5.01
N ARG A 315 -30.14 -8.44 5.74
CA ARG A 315 -31.13 -9.37 5.17
C ARG A 315 -31.92 -8.79 4.00
N PRO A 316 -32.44 -7.54 4.06
CA PRO A 316 -33.23 -6.99 2.95
C PRO A 316 -32.46 -6.90 1.62
N LEU A 317 -31.12 -6.79 1.66
CA LEU A 317 -30.27 -6.81 0.48
C LEU A 317 -29.94 -8.24 0.05
N LEU A 318 -29.68 -9.13 1.00
CA LEU A 318 -29.39 -10.56 0.72
C LEU A 318 -30.59 -11.27 0.10
N ASP A 319 -31.80 -10.90 0.47
CA ASP A 319 -33.05 -11.46 -0.10
C ASP A 319 -33.23 -11.06 -1.58
N LYS A 320 -32.61 -9.95 -2.03
CA LYS A 320 -32.64 -9.53 -3.43
C LYS A 320 -31.70 -10.33 -4.34
N VAL A 321 -30.78 -11.08 -3.76
CA VAL A 321 -29.79 -11.92 -4.47
C VAL A 321 -29.97 -13.42 -4.20
N ALA A 322 -31.11 -13.79 -3.65
CA ALA A 322 -31.47 -15.18 -3.32
C ALA A 322 -31.91 -15.96 -4.57
#